data_c8388a994d8defa02ce8030ec75b6c52
#
_entry.id   c8388a994d8defa02ce8030ec75b6c52
#
_cell.length_a   1.000
_cell.length_b   1.000
_cell.length_c   1.000
_cell.angle_alpha   90.00
_cell.angle_beta   90.00
_cell.angle_gamma   90.00
#
_symmetry.space_group_name_H-M   'P 1'
#
loop_
_entity.id
_entity.type
_entity.pdbx_description
1 polymer ?
#
loop_
_entity_poly.entity_id
_entity_poly.type
_entity_poly.pdbx_seq_one_letter_code
_entity_poly.pdbx_strand_id
1 'polypeptide(L)'
;IRIGQGVEFDYSTVHAIWSIREAGYEAIIINNNPETVSTDYTTSDKLYFEPLMVEDVMNVIHLEKPKAIVVSLGGQTAINLAEPLAQLGVPIIGTDTQAIRNAEDRGCFEKIMEELRIPQPEAEAVTDIETGVKAAARIGYPVLVRPSYVLGGRAMQIVSNEERLRHYLQTAVEVNEDSPVLVDRYIMGKELEVDAICDGKDVFIPGIMEHVERTGIHSVSYTHLTLPT
;
A
#
# COMPACT_ATOMS: atom_id res chain seq x y z
N ILE A 1 2.37 5.06 12.95
CA ILE A 1 2.22 6.10 11.90
C ILE A 1 3.41 7.05 11.99
N ARG A 2 4.06 7.34 10.89
CA ARG A 2 5.19 8.28 10.83
C ARG A 2 4.73 9.68 10.39
N ILE A 3 5.53 10.69 10.69
CA ILE A 3 5.34 12.05 10.17
C ILE A 3 5.33 12.02 8.63
N GLY A 4 4.35 12.68 8.02
CA GLY A 4 4.16 12.71 6.56
C GLY A 4 3.35 11.54 5.99
N GLN A 5 2.83 10.65 6.82
CA GLN A 5 1.88 9.63 6.42
C GLN A 5 0.46 10.20 6.37
N GLY A 6 -0.40 9.67 5.51
CA GLY A 6 -1.75 10.16 5.34
C GLY A 6 -2.63 10.01 6.60
N VAL A 7 -3.58 10.93 6.77
CA VAL A 7 -4.49 10.98 7.92
C VAL A 7 -5.43 9.77 7.99
N GLU A 8 -5.69 9.11 6.88
CA GLU A 8 -6.52 7.90 6.78
C GLU A 8 -5.99 6.76 7.66
N PHE A 9 -4.67 6.61 7.79
CA PHE A 9 -4.06 5.61 8.65
C PHE A 9 -4.25 5.94 10.14
N ASP A 10 -4.23 7.24 10.50
CA ASP A 10 -4.52 7.66 11.85
C ASP A 10 -5.98 7.42 12.22
N TYR A 11 -6.89 7.78 11.33
CA TYR A 11 -8.32 7.56 11.49
C TYR A 11 -8.64 6.07 11.68
N SER A 12 -8.13 5.21 10.80
CA SER A 12 -8.31 3.75 10.89
C SER A 12 -7.75 3.19 12.20
N THR A 13 -6.59 3.67 12.62
CA THR A 13 -5.94 3.25 13.87
C THR A 13 -6.78 3.63 15.09
N VAL A 14 -7.30 4.85 15.14
CA VAL A 14 -8.16 5.32 16.27
C VAL A 14 -9.40 4.46 16.40
N HIS A 15 -10.10 4.20 15.30
CA HIS A 15 -11.30 3.35 15.31
C HIS A 15 -11.00 1.91 15.71
N ALA A 16 -9.88 1.37 15.25
CA ALA A 16 -9.45 0.02 15.67
C ALA A 16 -9.14 -0.03 17.16
N ILE A 17 -8.46 0.97 17.71
CA ILE A 17 -8.21 1.07 19.16
C ILE A 17 -9.51 1.06 19.94
N TRP A 18 -10.49 1.87 19.56
CA TRP A 18 -11.78 1.90 20.22
C TRP A 18 -12.50 0.55 20.15
N SER A 19 -12.52 -0.10 19.00
CA SER A 19 -13.13 -1.43 18.82
C SER A 19 -12.42 -2.50 19.68
N ILE A 20 -11.10 -2.45 19.79
CA ILE A 20 -10.31 -3.36 20.64
C ILE A 20 -10.68 -3.17 22.12
N ARG A 21 -10.79 -1.91 22.57
CA ARG A 21 -11.18 -1.58 23.95
C ARG A 21 -12.62 -1.99 24.24
N GLU A 22 -13.56 -1.76 23.32
CA GLU A 22 -14.95 -2.21 23.44
C GLU A 22 -15.05 -3.73 23.52
N ALA A 23 -14.17 -4.45 22.85
CA ALA A 23 -14.06 -5.91 22.96
C ALA A 23 -13.42 -6.41 24.29
N GLY A 24 -13.05 -5.49 25.19
CA GLY A 24 -12.51 -5.80 26.51
C GLY A 24 -11.01 -6.09 26.54
N TYR A 25 -10.27 -5.69 25.53
CA TYR A 25 -8.81 -5.78 25.49
C TYR A 25 -8.14 -4.44 25.81
N GLU A 26 -6.94 -4.52 26.37
CA GLU A 26 -6.06 -3.37 26.52
C GLU A 26 -5.45 -3.05 25.15
N ALA A 27 -5.59 -1.79 24.70
CA ALA A 27 -5.07 -1.31 23.43
C ALA A 27 -3.81 -0.47 23.66
N ILE A 28 -2.70 -0.94 23.11
CA ILE A 28 -1.38 -0.28 23.18
C ILE A 28 -1.01 0.22 21.81
N ILE A 29 -0.60 1.48 21.69
CA ILE A 29 -0.13 2.05 20.43
C ILE A 29 1.36 2.38 20.51
N ILE A 30 2.09 2.11 19.44
CA ILE A 30 3.43 2.61 19.17
C ILE A 30 3.35 3.56 17.99
N ASN A 31 3.75 4.80 18.18
CA ASN A 31 3.69 5.84 17.16
C ASN A 31 4.83 6.82 17.36
N ASN A 32 5.43 7.30 16.29
CA ASN A 32 6.48 8.33 16.33
C ASN A 32 6.02 9.69 15.79
N ASN A 33 4.73 9.86 15.52
CA ASN A 33 4.15 11.10 15.04
C ASN A 33 3.27 11.74 16.12
N PRO A 34 3.71 12.82 16.78
CA PRO A 34 2.94 13.47 17.83
C PRO A 34 1.75 14.31 17.31
N GLU A 35 1.63 14.51 16.01
CA GLU A 35 0.62 15.34 15.35
C GLU A 35 -0.61 14.52 14.93
N THR A 36 -0.95 13.45 15.65
CA THR A 36 -2.04 12.52 15.29
C THR A 36 -2.99 12.30 16.46
N VAL A 37 -4.27 12.05 16.15
CA VAL A 37 -5.31 11.77 17.16
C VAL A 37 -5.05 10.43 17.88
N SER A 38 -4.42 9.47 17.21
CA SER A 38 -4.04 8.20 17.84
C SER A 38 -3.01 8.36 18.96
N THR A 39 -2.33 9.51 19.03
CA THR A 39 -1.40 9.85 20.12
C THR A 39 -2.01 10.69 21.23
N ASP A 40 -3.31 10.99 21.16
CA ASP A 40 -4.01 11.64 22.27
C ASP A 40 -4.09 10.68 23.46
N TYR A 41 -3.84 11.22 24.68
CA TYR A 41 -3.77 10.43 25.91
C TYR A 41 -5.07 9.68 26.25
N THR A 42 -6.19 10.05 25.64
CA THR A 42 -7.50 9.40 25.85
C THR A 42 -7.81 8.30 24.85
N THR A 43 -7.03 8.17 23.78
CA THR A 43 -7.33 7.28 22.66
C THR A 43 -7.03 5.82 23.00
N SER A 44 -5.83 5.53 23.48
CA SER A 44 -5.38 4.19 23.84
C SER A 44 -5.19 4.03 25.36
N ASP A 45 -5.04 2.82 25.84
CA ASP A 45 -4.71 2.55 27.26
C ASP A 45 -3.25 2.84 27.55
N LYS A 46 -2.37 2.61 26.54
CA LYS A 46 -0.93 2.94 26.63
C LYS A 46 -0.42 3.46 25.31
N LEU A 47 0.46 4.44 25.37
CA LEU A 47 1.11 5.06 24.22
C LEU A 47 2.63 5.02 24.42
N TYR A 48 3.32 4.54 23.38
CA TYR A 48 4.78 4.55 23.28
C TYR A 48 5.21 5.42 22.10
N PHE A 49 5.98 6.47 22.36
CA PHE A 49 6.64 7.27 21.33
C PHE A 49 8.02 6.67 21.05
N GLU A 50 8.04 5.70 20.14
CA GLU A 50 9.27 5.01 19.76
C GLU A 50 9.42 4.98 18.24
N PRO A 51 10.65 4.87 17.73
CA PRO A 51 10.88 4.59 16.33
C PRO A 51 10.18 3.30 15.91
N LEU A 52 9.65 3.27 14.68
CA LEU A 52 9.03 2.07 14.14
C LEU A 52 10.10 1.15 13.51
N MET A 53 11.08 0.79 14.34
CA MET A 53 12.13 -0.17 14.01
C MET A 53 11.90 -1.47 14.78
N VAL A 54 12.39 -2.58 14.24
CA VAL A 54 12.13 -3.91 14.84
C VAL A 54 12.60 -3.98 16.29
N GLU A 55 13.79 -3.44 16.57
CA GLU A 55 14.41 -3.47 17.90
C GLU A 55 13.59 -2.69 18.93
N ASP A 56 13.13 -1.48 18.57
CA ASP A 56 12.36 -0.61 19.46
C ASP A 56 10.99 -1.22 19.73
N VAL A 57 10.32 -1.73 18.70
CA VAL A 57 9.04 -2.41 18.81
C VAL A 57 9.17 -3.67 19.67
N MET A 58 10.24 -4.46 19.49
CA MET A 58 10.49 -5.65 20.33
C MET A 58 10.73 -5.30 21.80
N ASN A 59 11.34 -4.16 22.12
CA ASN A 59 11.49 -3.72 23.50
C ASN A 59 10.14 -3.48 24.16
N VAL A 60 9.21 -2.84 23.46
CA VAL A 60 7.83 -2.65 23.93
C VAL A 60 7.10 -3.99 24.06
N ILE A 61 7.25 -4.89 23.08
CA ILE A 61 6.66 -6.23 23.13
C ILE A 61 7.15 -7.03 24.35
N HIS A 62 8.45 -7.01 24.61
CA HIS A 62 9.00 -7.71 25.79
C HIS A 62 8.51 -7.13 27.12
N LEU A 63 8.29 -5.82 27.17
CA LEU A 63 7.77 -5.14 28.35
C LEU A 63 6.28 -5.45 28.57
N GLU A 64 5.47 -5.26 27.55
CA GLU A 64 4.00 -5.32 27.65
C GLU A 64 3.43 -6.72 27.44
N LYS A 65 4.14 -7.58 26.72
CA LYS A 65 3.75 -8.97 26.40
C LYS A 65 2.34 -9.04 25.81
N PRO A 66 2.08 -8.29 24.73
CA PRO A 66 0.76 -8.25 24.11
C PRO A 66 0.37 -9.63 23.58
N LYS A 67 -0.92 -9.89 23.48
CA LYS A 67 -1.43 -11.13 22.87
C LYS A 67 -1.10 -11.21 21.38
N ALA A 68 -1.13 -10.08 20.69
CA ALA A 68 -0.86 -9.98 19.27
C ALA A 68 -0.64 -8.51 18.83
N ILE A 69 -0.21 -8.33 17.59
CA ILE A 69 0.02 -7.01 16.99
C ILE A 69 -0.80 -6.88 15.70
N VAL A 70 -1.37 -5.70 15.49
CA VAL A 70 -1.99 -5.27 14.22
C VAL A 70 -1.02 -4.34 13.50
N VAL A 71 -0.63 -4.68 12.28
CA VAL A 71 0.29 -3.87 11.45
C VAL A 71 -0.41 -3.23 10.25
N SER A 72 -1.53 -3.79 9.80
CA SER A 72 -2.20 -3.40 8.57
C SER A 72 -2.79 -1.97 8.58
N LEU A 73 -3.02 -1.39 9.76
CA LEU A 73 -3.61 -0.05 9.90
C LEU A 73 -2.58 1.08 10.00
N GLY A 74 -1.31 0.77 10.06
CA GLY A 74 -0.23 1.76 10.25
C GLY A 74 0.49 2.17 8.96
N GLY A 75 -0.07 1.82 7.79
CA GLY A 75 0.54 2.06 6.48
C GLY A 75 1.83 1.26 6.25
N GLN A 76 2.55 1.59 5.18
CA GLN A 76 3.70 0.80 4.74
C GLN A 76 4.78 0.63 5.81
N THR A 77 4.99 1.64 6.65
CA THR A 77 5.99 1.56 7.73
C THR A 77 5.67 0.46 8.73
N ALA A 78 4.40 0.30 9.10
CA ALA A 78 3.98 -0.78 10.01
C ALA A 78 3.91 -2.14 9.29
N ILE A 79 3.45 -2.16 8.04
CA ILE A 79 3.39 -3.38 7.23
C ILE A 79 4.79 -3.98 7.04
N ASN A 80 5.81 -3.16 6.85
CA ASN A 80 7.21 -3.61 6.72
C ASN A 80 7.75 -4.29 7.99
N LEU A 81 7.12 -4.09 9.15
CA LEU A 81 7.47 -4.77 10.39
C LEU A 81 6.85 -6.18 10.51
N ALA A 82 5.83 -6.51 9.70
CA ALA A 82 5.10 -7.76 9.83
C ALA A 82 6.00 -9.00 9.74
N GLU A 83 6.75 -9.11 8.65
CA GLU A 83 7.63 -10.26 8.41
C GLU A 83 8.75 -10.39 9.47
N PRO A 84 9.54 -9.35 9.79
CA PRO A 84 10.57 -9.44 10.82
C PRO A 84 10.02 -9.79 12.20
N LEU A 85 8.88 -9.22 12.60
CA LEU A 85 8.26 -9.52 13.89
C LEU A 85 7.71 -10.96 13.93
N ALA A 86 7.10 -11.45 12.86
CA ALA A 86 6.63 -12.82 12.77
C ALA A 86 7.79 -13.84 12.86
N GLN A 87 8.94 -13.55 12.24
CA GLN A 87 10.15 -14.37 12.34
C GLN A 87 10.69 -14.43 13.78
N LEU A 88 10.46 -13.39 14.58
CA LEU A 88 10.79 -13.36 16.01
C LEU A 88 9.70 -14.00 16.90
N GLY A 89 8.67 -14.62 16.30
CA GLY A 89 7.63 -15.32 17.01
C GLY A 89 6.50 -14.44 17.54
N VAL A 90 6.39 -13.20 17.08
CA VAL A 90 5.33 -12.29 17.48
C VAL A 90 4.05 -12.61 16.70
N PRO A 91 2.90 -12.86 17.35
CA PRO A 91 1.64 -13.09 16.67
C PRO A 91 1.15 -11.83 15.94
N ILE A 92 0.96 -11.91 14.64
CA ILE A 92 0.35 -10.86 13.81
C ILE A 92 -1.10 -11.24 13.57
N ILE A 93 -2.03 -10.31 13.84
CA ILE A 93 -3.46 -10.48 13.61
C ILE A 93 -4.00 -9.45 12.61
N GLY A 94 -5.18 -9.73 12.09
CA GLY A 94 -5.74 -9.04 10.92
C GLY A 94 -5.25 -9.75 9.67
N THR A 95 -4.61 -9.00 8.77
CA THR A 95 -3.97 -9.59 7.59
C THR A 95 -2.67 -10.28 8.00
N ASP A 96 -2.55 -11.58 7.76
CA ASP A 96 -1.35 -12.34 8.08
C ASP A 96 -0.17 -12.04 7.13
N THR A 97 1.03 -12.44 7.53
CA THR A 97 2.26 -12.14 6.77
C THR A 97 2.28 -12.79 5.39
N GLN A 98 1.65 -13.96 5.21
CA GLN A 98 1.58 -14.61 3.90
C GLN A 98 0.63 -13.85 2.97
N ALA A 99 -0.51 -13.41 3.48
CA ALA A 99 -1.46 -12.58 2.71
C ALA A 99 -0.86 -11.22 2.35
N ILE A 100 -0.12 -10.59 3.27
CA ILE A 100 0.63 -9.37 3.00
C ILE A 100 1.65 -9.61 1.87
N ARG A 101 2.45 -10.65 1.95
CA ARG A 101 3.43 -11.01 0.91
C ARG A 101 2.75 -11.26 -0.44
N ASN A 102 1.65 -12.00 -0.45
CA ASN A 102 0.89 -12.29 -1.66
C ASN A 102 0.36 -11.02 -2.35
N ALA A 103 0.01 -10.00 -1.57
CA ALA A 103 -0.46 -8.72 -2.09
C ALA A 103 0.68 -7.77 -2.51
N GLU A 104 1.80 -7.79 -1.79
CA GLU A 104 2.93 -6.88 -2.00
C GLU A 104 3.91 -7.39 -3.08
N ASP A 105 4.14 -8.70 -3.14
CA ASP A 105 5.00 -9.30 -4.14
C ASP A 105 4.27 -9.44 -5.47
N ARG A 106 4.78 -8.74 -6.48
CA ARG A 106 4.17 -8.70 -7.81
C ARG A 106 4.00 -10.09 -8.42
N GLY A 107 5.02 -10.95 -8.32
CA GLY A 107 4.97 -12.29 -8.91
C GLY A 107 3.98 -13.20 -8.20
N CYS A 108 3.83 -13.07 -6.88
CA CYS A 108 2.82 -13.76 -6.11
C CYS A 108 1.42 -13.26 -6.47
N PHE A 109 1.25 -11.94 -6.55
CA PHE A 109 -0.02 -11.31 -6.91
C PHE A 109 -0.49 -11.70 -8.32
N GLU A 110 0.40 -11.61 -9.32
CA GLU A 110 0.11 -12.01 -10.69
C GLU A 110 -0.39 -13.46 -10.79
N LYS A 111 0.27 -14.40 -10.10
CA LYS A 111 -0.15 -15.82 -10.06
C LYS A 111 -1.56 -15.98 -9.47
N ILE A 112 -1.85 -15.27 -8.38
CA ILE A 112 -3.18 -15.31 -7.75
C ILE A 112 -4.25 -14.78 -8.71
N MET A 113 -3.97 -13.68 -9.41
CA MET A 113 -4.90 -13.13 -10.38
C MET A 113 -5.14 -14.09 -11.56
N GLU A 114 -4.08 -14.76 -12.04
CA GLU A 114 -4.19 -15.79 -13.07
C GLU A 114 -5.04 -16.97 -12.61
N GLU A 115 -4.78 -17.50 -11.42
CA GLU A 115 -5.55 -18.61 -10.82
C GLU A 115 -7.04 -18.25 -10.67
N LEU A 116 -7.32 -17.02 -10.23
CA LEU A 116 -8.67 -16.50 -10.06
C LEU A 116 -9.31 -16.03 -11.39
N ARG A 117 -8.55 -16.03 -12.50
CA ARG A 117 -8.97 -15.53 -13.82
C ARG A 117 -9.44 -14.07 -13.78
N ILE A 118 -8.81 -13.26 -12.94
CA ILE A 118 -9.07 -11.83 -12.85
C ILE A 118 -8.18 -11.14 -13.90
N PRO A 119 -8.77 -10.38 -14.84
CA PRO A 119 -7.99 -9.71 -15.86
C PRO A 119 -7.10 -8.62 -15.26
N GLN A 120 -5.85 -8.56 -15.72
CA GLN A 120 -4.90 -7.53 -15.36
C GLN A 120 -4.45 -6.76 -16.61
N PRO A 121 -4.05 -5.49 -16.48
CA PRO A 121 -3.36 -4.80 -17.56
C PRO A 121 -2.08 -5.53 -17.93
N GLU A 122 -1.81 -5.65 -19.24
CA GLU A 122 -0.49 -6.10 -19.68
C GLU A 122 0.58 -5.13 -19.18
N ALA A 123 1.64 -5.67 -18.59
CA ALA A 123 2.70 -4.91 -17.98
C ALA A 123 4.06 -5.59 -18.19
N GLU A 124 5.11 -4.79 -18.31
CA GLU A 124 6.47 -5.29 -18.40
C GLU A 124 7.44 -4.41 -17.61
N ALA A 125 8.33 -5.05 -16.84
CA ALA A 125 9.42 -4.38 -16.17
C ALA A 125 10.63 -4.30 -17.12
N VAL A 126 11.12 -3.10 -17.38
CA VAL A 126 12.21 -2.83 -18.32
C VAL A 126 13.33 -2.08 -17.64
N THR A 127 14.56 -2.37 -18.04
CA THR A 127 15.78 -1.77 -17.46
C THR A 127 16.50 -0.86 -18.46
N ASP A 128 16.09 -0.87 -19.72
CA ASP A 128 16.68 -0.04 -20.77
C ASP A 128 15.63 0.48 -21.76
N ILE A 129 16.01 1.48 -22.55
CA ILE A 129 15.13 2.17 -23.46
C ILE A 129 14.61 1.25 -24.58
N GLU A 130 15.45 0.40 -25.14
CA GLU A 130 15.08 -0.43 -26.29
C GLU A 130 14.12 -1.54 -25.90
N THR A 131 14.31 -2.15 -24.73
CA THR A 131 13.35 -3.12 -24.18
C THR A 131 12.03 -2.44 -23.84
N GLY A 132 12.07 -1.20 -23.31
CA GLY A 132 10.88 -0.41 -23.02
C GLY A 132 10.07 -0.08 -24.27
N VAL A 133 10.73 0.32 -25.35
CA VAL A 133 10.07 0.60 -26.64
C VAL A 133 9.44 -0.67 -27.24
N LYS A 134 10.14 -1.81 -27.19
CA LYS A 134 9.60 -3.09 -27.64
C LYS A 134 8.40 -3.53 -26.83
N ALA A 135 8.46 -3.38 -25.51
CA ALA A 135 7.36 -3.67 -24.60
C ALA A 135 6.12 -2.81 -24.93
N ALA A 136 6.29 -1.50 -25.05
CA ALA A 136 5.21 -0.58 -25.40
C ALA A 136 4.63 -0.84 -26.79
N ALA A 137 5.44 -1.20 -27.78
CA ALA A 137 4.96 -1.56 -29.11
C ALA A 137 4.10 -2.85 -29.09
N ARG A 138 4.43 -3.81 -28.22
CA ARG A 138 3.64 -5.03 -28.02
C ARG A 138 2.35 -4.76 -27.27
N ILE A 139 2.43 -4.02 -26.16
CA ILE A 139 1.29 -3.68 -25.30
C ILE A 139 0.29 -2.78 -26.02
N GLY A 140 0.79 -1.85 -26.85
CA GLY A 140 0.01 -0.85 -27.58
C GLY A 140 -0.16 0.44 -26.79
N TYR A 141 0.05 1.59 -27.51
CA TYR A 141 -0.15 2.91 -26.93
C TYR A 141 -1.64 3.28 -26.76
N PRO A 142 -1.99 4.11 -25.76
CA PRO A 142 -1.11 4.70 -24.77
C PRO A 142 -0.69 3.71 -23.69
N VAL A 143 0.53 3.91 -23.14
CA VAL A 143 1.06 3.17 -22.02
C VAL A 143 1.24 4.07 -20.80
N LEU A 144 1.11 3.50 -19.61
CA LEU A 144 1.49 4.14 -18.34
C LEU A 144 2.91 3.70 -18.01
N VAL A 145 3.78 4.66 -17.75
CA VAL A 145 5.17 4.40 -17.39
C VAL A 145 5.41 4.88 -15.97
N ARG A 146 5.96 4.01 -15.14
CA ARG A 146 6.21 4.29 -13.72
C ARG A 146 7.51 3.64 -13.24
N PRO A 147 8.40 4.39 -12.58
CA PRO A 147 9.55 3.80 -11.91
C PRO A 147 9.08 2.88 -10.77
N SER A 148 9.83 1.81 -10.50
CA SER A 148 9.49 0.83 -9.44
C SER A 148 9.52 1.42 -8.03
N TYR A 149 10.24 2.52 -7.83
CA TYR A 149 10.42 3.17 -6.53
C TYR A 149 10.10 4.66 -6.61
N VAL A 150 8.81 5.01 -6.59
CA VAL A 150 8.41 6.42 -6.45
C VAL A 150 7.26 6.55 -5.47
N LEU A 151 7.50 7.34 -4.42
CA LEU A 151 6.47 7.75 -3.47
C LEU A 151 5.59 8.85 -4.10
N GLY A 152 4.27 8.60 -4.16
CA GLY A 152 3.29 9.63 -4.43
C GLY A 152 3.05 10.00 -5.90
N GLY A 153 3.24 9.08 -6.85
CA GLY A 153 2.79 9.28 -8.25
C GLY A 153 3.53 10.33 -9.06
N ARG A 154 4.53 11.01 -8.50
CA ARG A 154 5.20 12.17 -9.13
C ARG A 154 5.98 11.86 -10.41
N ALA A 155 6.28 10.61 -10.67
CA ALA A 155 7.01 10.19 -11.85
C ALA A 155 6.21 9.27 -12.78
N MET A 156 4.93 9.05 -12.52
CA MET A 156 4.07 8.33 -13.46
C MET A 156 3.69 9.21 -14.63
N GLN A 157 3.78 8.68 -15.85
CA GLN A 157 3.40 9.40 -17.04
C GLN A 157 2.63 8.52 -18.03
N ILE A 158 1.54 9.06 -18.56
CA ILE A 158 0.82 8.45 -19.67
C ILE A 158 1.51 8.87 -20.95
N VAL A 159 1.98 7.89 -21.70
CA VAL A 159 2.78 8.09 -22.92
C VAL A 159 2.01 7.56 -24.12
N SER A 160 1.80 8.43 -25.11
CA SER A 160 0.95 8.15 -26.25
C SER A 160 1.71 7.68 -27.51
N ASN A 161 3.04 7.77 -27.52
CA ASN A 161 3.87 7.39 -28.68
C ASN A 161 5.32 7.08 -28.27
N GLU A 162 6.07 6.48 -29.19
CA GLU A 162 7.45 6.05 -28.97
C GLU A 162 8.40 7.20 -28.64
N GLU A 163 8.28 8.36 -29.31
CA GLU A 163 9.17 9.50 -29.10
C GLU A 163 9.12 9.99 -27.66
N ARG A 164 7.90 10.15 -27.11
CA ARG A 164 7.70 10.53 -25.71
C ARG A 164 8.19 9.45 -24.73
N LEU A 165 8.03 8.17 -25.12
CA LEU A 165 8.51 7.06 -24.29
C LEU A 165 10.03 7.08 -24.19
N ARG A 166 10.74 7.24 -25.31
CA ARG A 166 12.20 7.35 -25.33
C ARG A 166 12.70 8.50 -24.46
N HIS A 167 12.08 9.65 -24.60
CA HIS A 167 12.43 10.82 -23.78
C HIS A 167 12.21 10.57 -22.28
N TYR A 168 11.08 9.96 -21.92
CA TYR A 168 10.80 9.64 -20.51
C TYR A 168 11.77 8.60 -19.96
N LEU A 169 11.98 7.49 -20.67
CA LEU A 169 12.88 6.43 -20.22
C LEU A 169 14.33 6.91 -20.09
N GLN A 170 14.79 7.78 -20.96
CA GLN A 170 16.11 8.37 -20.84
C GLN A 170 16.27 9.12 -19.52
N THR A 171 15.31 9.94 -19.15
CA THR A 171 15.33 10.68 -17.89
C THR A 171 15.15 9.77 -16.66
N ALA A 172 14.29 8.74 -16.75
CA ALA A 172 14.00 7.84 -15.66
C ALA A 172 15.15 6.86 -15.35
N VAL A 173 15.85 6.39 -16.40
CA VAL A 173 17.01 5.48 -16.26
C VAL A 173 18.23 6.24 -15.76
N GLU A 174 18.46 7.50 -16.17
CA GLU A 174 19.54 8.34 -15.66
C GLU A 174 19.44 8.58 -14.14
N VAL A 175 18.21 8.55 -13.58
CA VAL A 175 17.98 8.79 -12.15
C VAL A 175 18.19 7.53 -11.31
N ASN A 176 18.08 6.33 -11.89
CA ASN A 176 18.13 5.08 -11.10
C ASN A 176 18.48 3.87 -11.99
N GLU A 177 19.77 3.69 -12.27
CA GLU A 177 20.28 2.62 -13.16
C GLU A 177 19.96 1.19 -12.69
N ASP A 178 19.72 0.99 -11.37
CA ASP A 178 19.47 -0.32 -10.77
C ASP A 178 17.98 -0.66 -10.58
N SER A 179 17.08 0.24 -10.96
CA SER A 179 15.66 0.05 -10.70
C SER A 179 14.86 -0.07 -11.99
N PRO A 180 14.13 -1.17 -12.19
CA PRO A 180 13.32 -1.34 -13.38
C PRO A 180 12.21 -0.29 -13.47
N VAL A 181 11.90 0.11 -14.69
CA VAL A 181 10.74 0.95 -15.01
C VAL A 181 9.62 0.04 -15.48
N LEU A 182 8.41 0.26 -14.98
CA LEU A 182 7.23 -0.48 -15.39
C LEU A 182 6.56 0.22 -16.56
N VAL A 183 6.25 -0.55 -17.60
CA VAL A 183 5.48 -0.12 -18.77
C VAL A 183 4.19 -0.90 -18.76
N ASP A 184 3.09 -0.24 -18.42
CA ASP A 184 1.78 -0.86 -18.25
C ASP A 184 0.83 -0.38 -19.38
N ARG A 185 -0.09 -1.23 -19.80
CA ARG A 185 -1.18 -0.82 -20.67
C ARG A 185 -2.07 0.20 -19.96
N TYR A 186 -2.21 1.39 -20.55
CA TYR A 186 -3.13 2.37 -20.00
C TYR A 186 -4.57 2.04 -20.40
N ILE A 187 -5.39 1.78 -19.40
CA ILE A 187 -6.81 1.50 -19.58
C ILE A 187 -7.60 2.77 -19.26
N MET A 188 -8.31 3.30 -20.26
CA MET A 188 -9.23 4.40 -20.04
C MET A 188 -10.56 3.84 -19.53
N GLY A 189 -11.01 4.36 -18.40
CA GLY A 189 -12.25 3.90 -17.79
C GLY A 189 -12.57 4.65 -16.50
N LYS A 190 -13.54 4.14 -15.79
CA LYS A 190 -13.85 4.58 -14.43
C LYS A 190 -12.95 3.81 -13.46
N GLU A 191 -12.39 4.53 -12.52
CA GLU A 191 -11.62 3.95 -11.43
C GLU A 191 -12.53 3.73 -10.22
N LEU A 192 -12.56 2.49 -9.76
CA LEU A 192 -13.36 2.09 -8.61
C LEU A 192 -12.43 1.60 -7.52
N GLU A 193 -12.78 1.89 -6.30
CA GLU A 193 -12.09 1.43 -5.10
C GLU A 193 -13.05 0.68 -4.20
N VAL A 194 -12.57 -0.40 -3.62
CA VAL A 194 -13.35 -1.25 -2.72
C VAL A 194 -12.50 -1.61 -1.51
N ASP A 195 -12.97 -1.23 -0.33
CA ASP A 195 -12.46 -1.74 0.93
C ASP A 195 -13.24 -2.97 1.36
N ALA A 196 -12.54 -3.99 1.79
CA ALA A 196 -13.15 -5.23 2.23
C ALA A 196 -12.53 -5.73 3.53
N ILE A 197 -13.38 -6.26 4.42
CA ILE A 197 -12.98 -6.93 5.65
C ILE A 197 -13.43 -8.39 5.56
N CYS A 198 -12.51 -9.32 5.88
CA CYS A 198 -12.78 -10.74 5.85
C CYS A 198 -12.46 -11.37 7.21
N ASP A 199 -13.37 -12.21 7.73
CA ASP A 199 -13.15 -13.00 8.96
C ASP A 199 -12.62 -14.42 8.69
N GLY A 200 -12.27 -14.70 7.43
CA GLY A 200 -11.85 -16.02 6.95
C GLY A 200 -12.98 -16.88 6.36
N LYS A 201 -14.22 -16.41 6.41
CA LYS A 201 -15.41 -17.07 5.84
C LYS A 201 -16.23 -16.12 5.00
N ASP A 202 -16.62 -15.00 5.60
CA ASP A 202 -17.47 -14.00 5.00
C ASP A 202 -16.65 -12.75 4.67
N VAL A 203 -17.02 -12.07 3.58
CA VAL A 203 -16.43 -10.81 3.16
C VAL A 203 -17.48 -9.72 3.30
N PHE A 204 -17.14 -8.68 4.04
CA PHE A 204 -17.96 -7.49 4.18
C PHE A 204 -17.37 -6.34 3.35
N ILE A 205 -18.18 -5.79 2.47
CA ILE A 205 -17.87 -4.63 1.62
C ILE A 205 -18.88 -3.54 1.98
N PRO A 206 -18.46 -2.47 2.69
CA PRO A 206 -19.36 -1.40 3.12
C PRO A 206 -19.88 -0.55 1.96
N GLY A 207 -19.14 -0.48 0.87
CA GLY A 207 -19.51 0.27 -0.31
C GLY A 207 -18.47 0.16 -1.41
N ILE A 208 -18.84 0.62 -2.60
CA ILE A 208 -17.94 0.76 -3.75
C ILE A 208 -17.82 2.24 -4.05
N MET A 209 -16.60 2.72 -4.17
CA MET A 209 -16.29 4.13 -4.41
C MET A 209 -15.86 4.32 -5.86
N GLU A 210 -16.41 5.33 -6.53
CA GLU A 210 -15.97 5.76 -7.86
C GLU A 210 -15.14 7.04 -7.72
N HIS A 211 -13.95 7.04 -8.32
CA HIS A 211 -13.11 8.22 -8.35
C HIS A 211 -13.71 9.32 -9.24
N VAL A 212 -13.72 10.55 -8.75
CA VAL A 212 -14.18 11.71 -9.51
C VAL A 212 -13.18 12.10 -10.59
N GLU A 213 -11.91 11.86 -10.34
CA GLU A 213 -10.81 12.17 -11.24
C GLU A 213 -10.54 11.02 -12.24
N ARG A 214 -9.84 11.36 -13.32
CA ARG A 214 -9.50 10.37 -14.34
C ARG A 214 -8.41 9.43 -13.85
N THR A 215 -8.47 8.19 -14.29
CA THR A 215 -7.49 7.13 -14.00
C THR A 215 -6.04 7.56 -14.24
N GLY A 216 -5.17 7.14 -13.33
CA GLY A 216 -3.71 7.30 -13.46
C GLY A 216 -3.17 8.69 -13.11
N ILE A 217 -3.98 9.59 -12.52
CA ILE A 217 -3.54 10.94 -12.17
C ILE A 217 -3.04 11.00 -10.71
N HIS A 218 -3.71 10.32 -9.79
CA HIS A 218 -3.40 10.39 -8.35
C HIS A 218 -3.34 9.03 -7.68
N SER A 219 -2.67 9.00 -6.53
CA SER A 219 -2.80 7.92 -5.56
C SER A 219 -4.16 8.01 -4.89
N VAL A 220 -4.74 6.87 -4.56
CA VAL A 220 -6.02 6.71 -3.86
C VAL A 220 -6.21 7.64 -2.68
N SER A 221 -5.16 7.92 -1.93
CA SER A 221 -5.19 8.76 -0.72
C SER A 221 -5.54 10.24 -0.95
N TYR A 222 -5.65 10.70 -2.19
CA TYR A 222 -5.84 12.12 -2.53
C TYR A 222 -7.06 12.39 -3.40
N THR A 223 -7.88 11.38 -3.66
CA THR A 223 -9.06 11.52 -4.51
C THR A 223 -10.29 11.91 -3.71
N HIS A 224 -11.08 12.83 -4.26
CA HIS A 224 -12.45 13.06 -3.78
C HIS A 224 -13.34 11.93 -4.26
N LEU A 225 -13.96 11.24 -3.32
CA LEU A 225 -14.83 10.10 -3.60
C LEU A 225 -16.29 10.52 -3.54
N THR A 226 -17.08 10.03 -4.47
CA THR A 226 -18.54 10.10 -4.39
C THR A 226 -19.08 8.70 -4.19
N LEU A 227 -19.97 8.55 -3.21
CA LEU A 227 -20.73 7.31 -3.08
C LEU A 227 -21.77 7.26 -4.21
N PRO A 228 -21.91 6.15 -4.93
CA PRO A 228 -23.02 5.99 -5.86
C PRO A 228 -24.34 6.04 -5.08
N THR A 229 -25.22 6.93 -5.50
CA THR A 229 -26.60 7.08 -4.96
C THR A 229 -27.52 6.03 -5.53
#